data_16f82b805383aa59527298341f2430fe
#
_entry.id   16f82b805383aa59527298341f2430fe
#
_cell.length_a   1.000
_cell.length_b   1.000
_cell.length_c   1.000
_cell.angle_alpha   90.00
_cell.angle_beta   90.00
_cell.angle_gamma   90.00
#
_symmetry.space_group_name_H-M   'P 1'
#
loop_
_entity.id
_entity.type
_entity.pdbx_description
1 polymer ?
#
loop_
_entity_poly.entity_id
_entity_poly.type
_entity_poly.pdbx_seq_one_letter_code
_entity_poly.pdbx_strand_id
1 'polypeptide(L)'
;YGVYVVDEADIETHGCQTEIHKPGACSHNIEWQPRYWDRVYRMFERDKNHASITMWSLGNEAWGYLNQDYCYEQLRKLTAIPIHYENVVLTKRFAYDVISQMYPHFKMYEKIAQGSGMPKKFYQKPYFMCEYAHAMGLGAGELQRYVIGFQNSANMMGGCIWEFCDHAIYHENGKYKYTYGGDHGEEKHDGNFCVDGMFYPDRSPSTGAKIVKHVYRPIRISWLGGDEFEIFNT
;
A
#
# COMPACT_ATOMS: atom_id res chain seq x y z
N TYR A 1 -19.88 5.05 3.11
CA TYR A 1 -19.77 3.87 2.22
C TYR A 1 -19.13 2.65 2.92
N GLY A 2 -18.65 2.77 4.19
CA GLY A 2 -18.05 1.67 4.93
C GLY A 2 -16.65 1.26 4.46
N VAL A 3 -15.94 2.14 3.78
CA VAL A 3 -14.56 1.90 3.33
C VAL A 3 -13.59 2.44 4.37
N TYR A 4 -12.63 1.63 4.77
CA TYR A 4 -11.51 2.06 5.60
C TYR A 4 -10.47 2.75 4.74
N VAL A 5 -9.84 3.79 5.29
CA VAL A 5 -8.85 4.62 4.60
C VAL A 5 -7.55 4.61 5.37
N VAL A 6 -6.46 4.37 4.66
CA VAL A 6 -5.11 4.73 5.10
C VAL A 6 -4.79 6.04 4.40
N ASP A 7 -4.67 7.12 5.15
CA ASP A 7 -4.36 8.44 4.61
C ASP A 7 -2.85 8.68 4.65
N GLU A 8 -2.27 9.04 3.51
CA GLU A 8 -0.83 9.09 3.34
C GLU A 8 -0.32 10.50 3.08
N ALA A 9 0.73 10.88 3.79
CA ALA A 9 1.45 12.13 3.58
C ALA A 9 2.17 12.10 2.23
N ASP A 10 2.13 13.23 1.51
CA ASP A 10 2.85 13.46 0.26
C ASP A 10 4.37 13.54 0.50
N ILE A 11 4.97 12.37 0.83
CA ILE A 11 6.39 12.16 1.03
C ILE A 11 6.83 10.97 0.21
N GLU A 12 7.44 11.26 -0.92
CA GLU A 12 8.06 10.32 -1.84
C GLU A 12 9.42 10.89 -2.25
N THR A 13 10.50 10.17 -2.01
CA THR A 13 11.86 10.64 -2.38
C THR A 13 12.67 9.57 -3.12
N HIS A 14 11.98 8.72 -3.88
CA HIS A 14 12.58 7.64 -4.68
C HIS A 14 13.66 8.16 -5.65
N GLY A 15 13.50 9.35 -6.20
CA GLY A 15 14.50 10.04 -7.01
C GLY A 15 15.87 10.21 -6.32
N CYS A 16 15.92 10.25 -4.99
CA CYS A 16 17.19 10.26 -4.27
C CYS A 16 18.01 8.98 -4.51
N GLN A 17 17.35 7.84 -4.75
CA GLN A 17 18.01 6.59 -5.11
C GLN A 17 18.31 6.52 -6.60
N THR A 18 17.32 6.80 -7.46
CA THR A 18 17.41 6.56 -8.90
C THR A 18 18.23 7.61 -9.63
N GLU A 19 18.10 8.89 -9.27
CA GLU A 19 18.72 10.01 -9.98
C GLU A 19 20.08 10.42 -9.39
N ILE A 20 20.19 10.47 -8.07
CA ILE A 20 21.42 10.93 -7.41
C ILE A 20 22.18 9.82 -6.65
N HIS A 21 21.67 8.59 -6.68
CA HIS A 21 22.26 7.41 -6.04
C HIS A 21 22.56 7.58 -4.53
N LYS A 22 21.71 8.33 -3.83
CA LYS A 22 21.80 8.58 -2.38
C LYS A 22 20.44 8.29 -1.72
N PRO A 23 20.06 7.00 -1.58
CA PRO A 23 18.80 6.64 -0.94
C PRO A 23 18.73 7.24 0.48
N GLY A 24 17.57 7.81 0.81
CA GLY A 24 17.36 8.44 2.12
C GLY A 24 18.05 9.81 2.32
N ALA A 25 18.62 10.43 1.28
CA ALA A 25 19.31 11.72 1.42
C ALA A 25 18.43 12.79 2.06
N CYS A 26 17.13 12.89 1.67
CA CYS A 26 16.20 13.82 2.30
C CYS A 26 15.76 13.35 3.69
N SER A 27 15.49 12.06 3.86
CA SER A 27 14.98 11.47 5.12
C SER A 27 15.99 11.54 6.27
N HIS A 28 17.29 11.55 5.96
CA HIS A 28 18.38 11.66 6.96
C HIS A 28 18.93 13.08 7.12
N ASN A 29 18.51 14.05 6.32
CA ASN A 29 18.94 15.42 6.44
C ASN A 29 17.96 16.22 7.31
N ILE A 30 18.45 16.71 8.46
CA ILE A 30 17.66 17.47 9.44
C ILE A 30 17.07 18.76 8.86
N GLU A 31 17.69 19.35 7.83
CA GLU A 31 17.17 20.55 7.17
C GLU A 31 15.85 20.30 6.44
N TRP A 32 15.57 19.05 6.08
CA TRP A 32 14.29 18.64 5.47
C TRP A 32 13.20 18.35 6.49
N GLN A 33 13.53 18.19 7.76
CA GLN A 33 12.57 17.82 8.80
C GLN A 33 11.35 18.74 8.89
N PRO A 34 11.47 20.09 8.80
CA PRO A 34 10.29 20.96 8.78
C PRO A 34 9.35 20.69 7.58
N ARG A 35 9.92 20.31 6.43
CA ARG A 35 9.13 20.00 5.22
C ARG A 35 8.39 18.67 5.32
N TYR A 36 9.03 17.67 5.95
CA TYR A 36 8.38 16.38 6.26
C TYR A 36 7.21 16.60 7.22
N TRP A 37 7.46 17.34 8.31
CA TRP A 37 6.41 17.63 9.28
C TRP A 37 5.26 18.47 8.70
N ASP A 38 5.54 19.45 7.88
CA ASP A 38 4.49 20.27 7.22
C ASP A 38 3.53 19.41 6.40
N ARG A 39 4.03 18.44 5.64
CA ARG A 39 3.19 17.50 4.86
C ARG A 39 2.34 16.61 5.76
N VAL A 40 2.94 15.99 6.74
CA VAL A 40 2.22 15.13 7.69
C VAL A 40 1.19 15.93 8.49
N TYR A 41 1.55 17.10 8.96
CA TYR A 41 0.66 17.95 9.75
C TYR A 41 -0.52 18.48 8.92
N ARG A 42 -0.29 18.88 7.67
CA ARG A 42 -1.35 19.35 6.76
C ARG A 42 -2.31 18.23 6.39
N MET A 43 -1.81 17.03 6.10
CA MET A 43 -2.66 15.85 5.89
C MET A 43 -3.55 15.65 7.12
N PHE A 44 -2.96 15.58 8.31
CA PHE A 44 -3.69 15.37 9.54
C PHE A 44 -4.76 16.47 9.79
N GLU A 45 -4.39 17.75 9.69
CA GLU A 45 -5.32 18.86 9.92
C GLU A 45 -6.47 18.88 8.91
N ARG A 46 -6.21 18.55 7.65
CA ARG A 46 -7.24 18.47 6.62
C ARG A 46 -8.24 17.34 6.89
N ASP A 47 -7.76 16.18 7.33
CA ASP A 47 -8.52 14.94 7.26
C ASP A 47 -8.89 14.33 8.62
N LYS A 48 -8.39 14.86 9.75
CA LYS A 48 -8.61 14.32 11.12
C LYS A 48 -10.07 14.11 11.52
N ASN A 49 -11.01 14.76 10.86
CA ASN A 49 -12.44 14.65 11.15
C ASN A 49 -13.16 13.60 10.28
N HIS A 50 -12.44 12.89 9.40
CA HIS A 50 -13.01 11.81 8.59
C HIS A 50 -12.97 10.49 9.35
N ALA A 51 -14.14 10.01 9.78
CA ALA A 51 -14.27 8.77 10.54
C ALA A 51 -13.82 7.49 9.77
N SER A 52 -13.67 7.57 8.45
CA SER A 52 -13.16 6.48 7.61
C SER A 52 -11.66 6.25 7.77
N ILE A 53 -10.90 7.23 8.26
CA ILE A 53 -9.45 7.09 8.44
C ILE A 53 -9.17 6.18 9.63
N THR A 54 -8.55 5.05 9.36
CA THR A 54 -8.21 4.03 10.35
C THR A 54 -6.72 3.91 10.58
N MET A 55 -5.90 4.51 9.70
CA MET A 55 -4.45 4.55 9.82
C MET A 55 -3.87 5.77 9.08
N TRP A 56 -2.79 6.33 9.60
CA TRP A 56 -2.00 7.39 8.98
C TRP A 56 -0.71 6.80 8.43
N SER A 57 -0.30 7.23 7.23
CA SER A 57 0.96 6.86 6.61
C SER A 57 1.92 8.05 6.54
N LEU A 58 3.19 7.81 6.89
CA LEU A 58 4.24 8.83 6.84
C LEU A 58 4.94 8.93 5.48
N GLY A 59 4.36 8.32 4.45
CA GLY A 59 4.85 8.36 3.08
C GLY A 59 5.46 7.06 2.58
N ASN A 60 6.03 7.12 1.39
CA ASN A 60 6.50 5.99 0.62
C ASN A 60 7.95 6.20 0.15
N GLU A 61 8.65 5.12 -0.20
CA GLU A 61 9.96 5.03 -0.88
C GLU A 61 10.95 6.17 -0.57
N ALA A 62 11.02 6.58 0.69
CA ALA A 62 11.91 7.64 1.15
C ALA A 62 13.22 7.13 1.77
N TRP A 63 13.39 5.81 1.91
CA TRP A 63 14.63 5.07 2.25
C TRP A 63 15.33 5.49 3.54
N GLY A 64 14.69 6.25 4.40
CA GLY A 64 15.28 6.74 5.63
C GLY A 64 14.30 6.67 6.80
N TYR A 65 14.73 7.22 7.94
CA TYR A 65 13.90 7.15 9.15
C TYR A 65 14.02 8.37 10.08
N LEU A 66 15.06 9.20 9.96
CA LEU A 66 15.27 10.29 10.93
C LEU A 66 14.09 11.27 10.96
N ASN A 67 13.68 11.74 9.80
CA ASN A 67 12.57 12.69 9.67
C ASN A 67 11.21 12.00 9.87
N GLN A 68 11.06 10.73 9.47
CA GLN A 68 9.88 9.94 9.74
C GLN A 68 9.70 9.65 11.23
N ASP A 69 10.78 9.34 11.97
CA ASP A 69 10.75 9.16 13.42
C ASP A 69 10.25 10.42 14.13
N TYR A 70 10.76 11.59 13.71
CA TYR A 70 10.27 12.87 14.23
C TYR A 70 8.78 13.07 13.91
N CYS A 71 8.36 12.83 12.66
CA CYS A 71 6.95 12.95 12.27
C CYS A 71 6.06 12.01 13.08
N TYR A 72 6.48 10.76 13.28
CA TYR A 72 5.76 9.81 14.12
C TYR A 72 5.57 10.33 15.55
N GLU A 73 6.65 10.82 16.17
CA GLU A 73 6.62 11.32 17.54
C GLU A 73 5.73 12.57 17.70
N GLN A 74 5.70 13.44 16.69
CA GLN A 74 4.81 14.60 16.73
C GLN A 74 3.35 14.23 16.47
N LEU A 75 3.08 13.42 15.43
CA LEU A 75 1.74 13.00 15.08
C LEU A 75 1.10 12.15 16.20
N ARG A 76 1.87 11.31 16.86
CA ARG A 76 1.41 10.48 17.99
C ARG A 76 0.87 11.27 19.18
N LYS A 77 1.28 12.54 19.33
CA LYS A 77 0.75 13.45 20.35
C LYS A 77 -0.65 13.97 19.99
N LEU A 78 -1.02 13.91 18.72
CA LEU A 78 -2.26 14.49 18.18
C LEU A 78 -3.36 13.45 17.97
N THR A 79 -3.01 12.17 17.80
CA THR A 79 -3.97 11.13 17.45
C THR A 79 -3.67 9.78 18.13
N ALA A 80 -4.74 9.03 18.43
CA ALA A 80 -4.66 7.63 18.86
C ALA A 80 -4.75 6.65 17.68
N ILE A 81 -5.12 7.11 16.47
CA ILE A 81 -5.19 6.29 15.25
C ILE A 81 -3.79 5.76 14.92
N PRO A 82 -3.65 4.47 14.55
CA PRO A 82 -2.36 3.88 14.18
C PRO A 82 -1.61 4.64 13.10
N ILE A 83 -0.29 4.62 13.19
CA ILE A 83 0.61 5.28 12.25
C ILE A 83 1.58 4.23 11.68
N HIS A 84 1.78 4.24 10.38
CA HIS A 84 2.79 3.42 9.71
C HIS A 84 3.70 4.23 8.78
N TYR A 85 4.72 3.59 8.28
CA TYR A 85 5.62 4.05 7.22
C TYR A 85 6.07 2.84 6.42
N GLU A 86 6.05 2.93 5.10
CA GLU A 86 6.33 1.82 4.19
C GLU A 86 7.67 1.13 4.50
N ASN A 87 8.77 1.89 4.53
CA ASN A 87 10.12 1.36 4.75
C ASN A 87 10.48 1.06 6.22
N VAL A 88 9.54 1.05 7.15
CA VAL A 88 9.86 0.93 8.58
C VAL A 88 10.66 -0.31 8.94
N VAL A 89 10.46 -1.42 8.24
CA VAL A 89 11.19 -2.69 8.47
C VAL A 89 12.69 -2.57 8.17
N LEU A 90 13.10 -1.63 7.33
CA LEU A 90 14.50 -1.35 7.00
C LEU A 90 15.16 -0.40 7.99
N THR A 91 14.42 0.13 8.95
CA THR A 91 14.92 1.06 9.97
C THR A 91 15.32 0.33 11.24
N LYS A 92 16.06 1.02 12.13
CA LYS A 92 16.37 0.48 13.46
C LYS A 92 15.13 0.28 14.33
N ARG A 93 14.07 1.04 14.08
CA ARG A 93 12.80 0.97 14.80
C ARG A 93 12.00 -0.28 14.43
N PHE A 94 12.14 -0.76 13.19
CA PHE A 94 11.49 -1.92 12.60
C PHE A 94 9.96 -1.83 12.48
N ALA A 95 9.28 -1.14 13.37
CA ALA A 95 7.84 -0.90 13.34
C ALA A 95 7.50 0.40 14.06
N TYR A 96 6.48 1.11 13.57
CA TYR A 96 5.76 2.11 14.35
C TYR A 96 4.61 1.41 15.10
N ASP A 97 3.34 1.73 14.80
CA ASP A 97 2.22 1.03 15.45
C ASP A 97 1.95 -0.32 14.76
N VAL A 98 2.30 -0.45 13.49
CA VAL A 98 2.25 -1.69 12.72
C VAL A 98 3.61 -1.97 12.07
N ILE A 99 3.86 -3.22 11.70
CA ILE A 99 4.95 -3.61 10.81
C ILE A 99 4.43 -3.40 9.39
N SER A 100 5.09 -2.57 8.61
CA SER A 100 4.69 -2.29 7.23
C SER A 100 5.77 -2.69 6.26
N GLN A 101 5.38 -3.31 5.14
CA GLN A 101 6.29 -3.72 4.08
C GLN A 101 5.53 -3.88 2.77
N MET A 102 6.16 -3.48 1.65
CA MET A 102 5.66 -3.80 0.32
C MET A 102 6.25 -5.12 -0.21
N TYR A 103 5.50 -5.84 -1.01
CA TYR A 103 5.89 -7.02 -1.80
C TYR A 103 6.78 -8.04 -1.08
N PRO A 104 6.47 -8.53 0.13
CA PRO A 104 7.24 -9.60 0.73
C PRO A 104 7.18 -10.86 -0.13
N HIS A 105 8.30 -11.55 -0.29
CA HIS A 105 8.30 -12.83 -0.99
C HIS A 105 7.31 -13.82 -0.37
N PHE A 106 6.63 -14.62 -1.17
CA PHE A 106 5.62 -15.60 -0.71
C PHE A 106 6.07 -16.46 0.46
N LYS A 107 7.30 -16.99 0.43
CA LYS A 107 7.83 -17.77 1.56
C LYS A 107 7.91 -16.98 2.87
N MET A 108 8.17 -15.68 2.80
CA MET A 108 8.19 -14.81 3.97
C MET A 108 6.75 -14.52 4.42
N TYR A 109 5.90 -14.16 3.48
CA TYR A 109 4.48 -13.94 3.69
C TYR A 109 3.80 -15.12 4.41
N GLU A 110 3.98 -16.34 3.89
CA GLU A 110 3.40 -17.56 4.46
C GLU A 110 3.85 -17.79 5.91
N LYS A 111 5.14 -17.59 6.21
CA LYS A 111 5.66 -17.71 7.58
C LYS A 111 5.05 -16.67 8.52
N ILE A 112 4.87 -15.43 8.03
CA ILE A 112 4.23 -14.36 8.82
C ILE A 112 2.76 -14.71 9.06
N ALA A 113 2.05 -15.13 8.02
CA ALA A 113 0.65 -15.54 8.12
C ALA A 113 0.43 -16.74 9.06
N GLN A 114 1.36 -17.71 9.05
CA GLN A 114 1.33 -18.87 9.96
C GLN A 114 1.71 -18.56 11.41
N GLY A 115 2.21 -17.32 11.69
CA GLY A 115 2.68 -16.94 13.02
C GLY A 115 3.96 -17.63 13.46
N SER A 116 4.75 -18.20 12.53
CA SER A 116 5.97 -18.96 12.84
C SER A 116 7.01 -18.91 11.73
N GLY A 117 8.27 -19.24 12.04
CA GLY A 117 9.33 -19.34 11.03
C GLY A 117 10.03 -18.02 10.68
N MET A 118 9.64 -16.89 11.29
CA MET A 118 10.34 -15.62 11.24
C MET A 118 10.87 -15.23 12.63
N PRO A 119 11.82 -14.29 12.73
CA PRO A 119 12.24 -13.73 14.03
C PRO A 119 11.05 -13.17 14.82
N LYS A 120 11.08 -13.30 16.14
CA LYS A 120 9.97 -12.89 17.05
C LYS A 120 9.46 -11.47 16.82
N LYS A 121 10.33 -10.55 16.39
CA LYS A 121 9.95 -9.15 16.11
C LYS A 121 8.85 -9.01 15.07
N PHE A 122 8.71 -9.95 14.13
CA PHE A 122 7.65 -9.96 13.11
C PHE A 122 6.26 -10.28 13.67
N TYR A 123 6.17 -10.73 14.91
CA TYR A 123 4.92 -11.14 15.56
C TYR A 123 4.56 -10.26 16.76
N GLN A 124 5.30 -9.17 16.98
CA GLN A 124 5.07 -8.28 18.12
C GLN A 124 4.01 -7.21 17.86
N LYS A 125 3.73 -6.94 16.60
CA LYS A 125 2.74 -5.96 16.14
C LYS A 125 2.00 -6.50 14.92
N PRO A 126 0.80 -5.98 14.60
CA PRO A 126 0.11 -6.33 13.36
C PRO A 126 1.00 -6.09 12.14
N TYR A 127 0.89 -6.98 11.15
CA TYR A 127 1.64 -6.89 9.90
C TYR A 127 0.72 -6.41 8.78
N PHE A 128 1.12 -5.34 8.13
CA PHE A 128 0.40 -4.69 7.04
C PHE A 128 1.24 -4.75 5.75
N MET A 129 0.67 -5.22 4.67
CA MET A 129 1.29 -5.16 3.36
C MET A 129 0.83 -3.86 2.68
N CYS A 130 1.60 -2.78 2.86
CA CYS A 130 1.23 -1.47 2.30
C CYS A 130 1.08 -1.52 0.78
N GLU A 131 1.81 -2.43 0.11
CA GLU A 131 1.58 -2.79 -1.29
C GLU A 131 1.77 -4.30 -1.51
N TYR A 132 0.89 -4.90 -2.31
CA TYR A 132 1.03 -6.28 -2.77
C TYR A 132 0.35 -6.49 -4.12
N ALA A 133 0.69 -7.59 -4.79
CA ALA A 133 0.06 -8.04 -6.03
C ALA A 133 -0.01 -6.95 -7.11
N HIS A 134 1.15 -6.32 -7.42
CA HIS A 134 1.29 -5.28 -8.44
C HIS A 134 0.57 -5.65 -9.74
N ALA A 135 -0.37 -4.80 -10.20
CA ALA A 135 -1.30 -5.15 -11.26
C ALA A 135 -0.82 -4.82 -12.68
N MET A 136 0.40 -4.28 -12.82
CA MET A 136 0.96 -3.97 -14.15
C MET A 136 1.04 -5.21 -15.06
N GLY A 137 0.65 -5.06 -16.30
CA GLY A 137 0.69 -6.14 -17.29
C GLY A 137 -0.31 -7.26 -17.00
N LEU A 138 0.16 -8.47 -16.75
CA LEU A 138 -0.65 -9.64 -16.43
C LEU A 138 -0.90 -9.83 -14.91
N GLY A 139 -0.52 -8.83 -14.09
CA GLY A 139 -0.88 -8.79 -12.66
C GLY A 139 -2.39 -8.60 -12.49
N ALA A 140 -2.93 -8.65 -11.32
CA ALA A 140 -2.39 -9.09 -10.06
C ALA A 140 -2.65 -10.59 -9.88
N GLY A 141 -1.60 -11.39 -9.62
CA GLY A 141 -1.72 -12.83 -9.44
C GLY A 141 -1.81 -13.28 -7.99
N GLU A 142 -2.12 -14.57 -7.77
CA GLU A 142 -2.06 -15.24 -6.47
C GLU A 142 -2.97 -14.62 -5.36
N LEU A 143 -3.93 -13.77 -5.72
CA LEU A 143 -4.75 -13.00 -4.79
C LEU A 143 -5.48 -13.87 -3.75
N GLN A 144 -5.92 -15.06 -4.13
CA GLN A 144 -6.60 -15.96 -3.19
C GLN A 144 -5.67 -16.43 -2.07
N ARG A 145 -4.39 -16.69 -2.37
CA ARG A 145 -3.41 -17.09 -1.35
C ARG A 145 -3.18 -15.98 -0.32
N TYR A 146 -3.10 -14.72 -0.78
CA TYR A 146 -3.01 -13.58 0.12
C TYR A 146 -4.25 -13.47 1.01
N VAL A 147 -5.43 -13.51 0.43
CA VAL A 147 -6.68 -13.35 1.19
C VAL A 147 -6.89 -14.47 2.21
N ILE A 148 -6.58 -15.72 1.85
CA ILE A 148 -6.61 -16.85 2.79
C ILE A 148 -5.65 -16.60 3.97
N GLY A 149 -4.45 -16.13 3.71
CA GLY A 149 -3.49 -15.79 4.76
C GLY A 149 -3.98 -14.65 5.65
N PHE A 150 -4.54 -13.59 5.09
CA PHE A 150 -5.13 -12.50 5.87
C PHE A 150 -6.25 -12.97 6.80
N GLN A 151 -7.14 -13.82 6.31
CA GLN A 151 -8.30 -14.31 7.07
C GLN A 151 -7.95 -15.32 8.16
N ASN A 152 -6.89 -16.11 7.97
CA ASN A 152 -6.50 -17.17 8.90
C ASN A 152 -5.37 -16.76 9.87
N SER A 153 -4.82 -15.56 9.71
CA SER A 153 -3.71 -15.08 10.53
C SER A 153 -4.20 -14.18 11.66
N ALA A 154 -3.72 -14.45 12.87
CA ALA A 154 -3.89 -13.52 13.99
C ALA A 154 -2.94 -12.31 13.93
N ASN A 155 -1.97 -12.31 13.02
CA ASN A 155 -0.90 -11.32 12.95
C ASN A 155 -1.05 -10.37 11.75
N MET A 156 -1.67 -10.81 10.66
CA MET A 156 -1.82 -10.00 9.45
C MET A 156 -3.13 -9.21 9.48
N MET A 157 -3.04 -7.93 9.23
CA MET A 157 -4.22 -7.06 9.14
C MET A 157 -4.73 -6.82 7.72
N GLY A 158 -3.99 -7.30 6.70
CA GLY A 158 -4.34 -7.13 5.30
C GLY A 158 -3.30 -6.35 4.52
N GLY A 159 -3.73 -5.74 3.42
CA GLY A 159 -2.85 -4.95 2.56
C GLY A 159 -3.60 -4.22 1.45
N CYS A 160 -2.86 -3.40 0.69
CA CYS A 160 -3.35 -2.65 -0.45
C CYS A 160 -2.76 -3.21 -1.75
N ILE A 161 -3.62 -3.53 -2.72
CA ILE A 161 -3.16 -3.91 -4.06
C ILE A 161 -2.62 -2.66 -4.75
N TRP A 162 -1.45 -2.73 -5.36
CA TRP A 162 -0.94 -1.68 -6.22
C TRP A 162 -1.32 -1.98 -7.66
N GLU A 163 -2.18 -1.17 -8.30
CA GLU A 163 -2.94 -0.09 -7.70
C GLU A 163 -4.41 -0.11 -8.18
N PHE A 164 -5.16 0.93 -7.83
CA PHE A 164 -6.61 0.95 -8.10
C PHE A 164 -6.93 1.17 -9.57
N CYS A 165 -6.30 2.16 -10.23
CA CYS A 165 -6.70 2.58 -11.56
C CYS A 165 -5.53 3.09 -12.39
N ASP A 166 -5.47 2.69 -13.64
CA ASP A 166 -4.52 3.21 -14.62
C ASP A 166 -4.58 4.75 -14.70
N HIS A 167 -3.44 5.39 -14.78
CA HIS A 167 -3.28 6.81 -14.97
C HIS A 167 -3.00 7.11 -16.44
N ALA A 168 -3.88 7.85 -17.10
CA ALA A 168 -3.72 8.24 -18.50
C ALA A 168 -4.43 9.55 -18.81
N ILE A 169 -3.97 10.24 -19.85
CA ILE A 169 -4.59 11.46 -20.35
C ILE A 169 -5.63 11.07 -21.40
N TYR A 170 -6.86 11.50 -21.22
CA TYR A 170 -7.96 11.27 -22.17
C TYR A 170 -7.94 12.27 -23.31
N HIS A 171 -8.15 11.80 -24.54
CA HIS A 171 -8.27 12.61 -25.76
C HIS A 171 -9.57 12.28 -26.47
N GLU A 172 -10.48 13.26 -26.56
CA GLU A 172 -11.77 13.08 -27.23
C GLU A 172 -11.61 12.79 -28.72
N ASN A 173 -10.71 13.53 -29.40
CA ASN A 173 -10.50 13.48 -30.86
C ASN A 173 -9.07 13.07 -31.25
N GLY A 174 -8.32 12.44 -30.36
CA GLY A 174 -6.95 11.99 -30.60
C GLY A 174 -6.87 10.71 -31.44
N LYS A 175 -5.69 10.44 -32.02
CA LYS A 175 -5.38 9.16 -32.69
C LYS A 175 -5.53 7.99 -31.71
N TYR A 176 -5.14 8.21 -30.47
CA TYR A 176 -5.34 7.30 -29.34
C TYR A 176 -6.27 7.96 -28.33
N LYS A 177 -7.20 7.18 -27.78
CA LYS A 177 -8.16 7.66 -26.78
C LYS A 177 -7.48 8.01 -25.46
N TYR A 178 -6.42 7.29 -25.12
CA TYR A 178 -5.62 7.48 -23.93
C TYR A 178 -4.13 7.50 -24.29
N THR A 179 -3.38 8.34 -23.60
CA THR A 179 -1.92 8.43 -23.70
C THR A 179 -1.29 8.50 -22.32
N TYR A 180 -0.02 8.08 -22.21
CA TYR A 180 0.75 8.07 -20.98
C TYR A 180 2.24 8.23 -21.25
N GLY A 181 3.10 8.01 -20.29
CA GLY A 181 4.52 8.32 -20.25
C GLY A 181 5.29 8.14 -21.57
N GLY A 182 5.84 9.24 -22.09
CA GLY A 182 6.60 9.33 -23.35
C GLY A 182 5.75 9.65 -24.59
N ASP A 183 4.42 9.51 -24.53
CA ASP A 183 3.55 9.73 -25.69
C ASP A 183 3.47 11.20 -26.15
N HIS A 184 3.88 12.13 -25.30
CA HIS A 184 3.89 13.58 -25.58
C HIS A 184 5.28 14.13 -25.84
N GLY A 185 6.31 13.26 -26.00
CA GLY A 185 7.68 13.66 -26.29
C GLY A 185 8.48 14.10 -25.06
N GLU A 186 8.06 13.71 -23.86
CA GLU A 186 8.80 13.94 -22.63
C GLU A 186 10.15 13.20 -22.68
N GLU A 187 11.22 13.89 -22.32
CA GLU A 187 12.56 13.27 -22.23
C GLU A 187 12.67 12.32 -21.03
N LYS A 188 11.98 12.64 -19.92
CA LYS A 188 11.98 11.84 -18.70
C LYS A 188 10.58 11.30 -18.44
N HIS A 189 10.46 9.98 -18.45
CA HIS A 189 9.22 9.29 -18.15
C HIS A 189 9.52 7.83 -17.77
N ASP A 190 8.62 7.19 -17.05
CA ASP A 190 8.75 5.80 -16.61
C ASP A 190 7.90 4.83 -17.47
N GLY A 191 7.55 5.24 -18.69
CA GLY A 191 6.81 4.42 -19.65
C GLY A 191 5.44 4.02 -19.11
N ASN A 192 5.22 2.71 -18.99
CA ASN A 192 3.95 2.13 -18.53
C ASN A 192 3.84 1.93 -17.00
N PHE A 193 4.72 2.52 -16.19
CA PHE A 193 4.62 2.53 -14.73
C PHE A 193 3.50 3.46 -14.18
N CYS A 194 2.53 3.74 -14.99
CA CYS A 194 1.28 4.42 -14.67
C CYS A 194 0.07 3.65 -15.22
N VAL A 195 0.31 2.43 -15.77
CA VAL A 195 -0.71 1.53 -16.34
C VAL A 195 -0.64 0.21 -15.57
N ASP A 196 -0.86 0.30 -14.28
CA ASP A 196 -0.71 -0.76 -13.29
C ASP A 196 -1.96 -0.88 -12.38
N GLY A 197 -3.08 -0.33 -12.85
CA GLY A 197 -4.34 -0.33 -12.15
C GLY A 197 -5.17 -1.61 -12.33
N MET A 198 -6.02 -1.86 -11.34
CA MET A 198 -7.09 -2.87 -11.40
C MET A 198 -8.23 -2.44 -12.32
N PHE A 199 -8.36 -1.14 -12.56
CA PHE A 199 -9.35 -0.55 -13.45
C PHE A 199 -8.65 0.23 -14.56
N TYR A 200 -9.20 0.14 -15.77
CA TYR A 200 -8.74 0.95 -16.90
C TYR A 200 -9.02 2.44 -16.69
N PRO A 201 -8.42 3.35 -17.47
CA PRO A 201 -8.61 4.78 -17.28
C PRO A 201 -10.07 5.24 -17.35
N ASP A 202 -10.92 4.52 -18.07
CA ASP A 202 -12.36 4.76 -18.16
C ASP A 202 -13.17 4.14 -16.99
N ARG A 203 -12.48 3.59 -15.99
CA ARG A 203 -13.04 2.90 -14.83
C ARG A 203 -13.69 1.56 -15.13
N SER A 204 -13.57 1.04 -16.34
CA SER A 204 -13.98 -0.33 -16.61
C SER A 204 -13.05 -1.34 -15.91
N PRO A 205 -13.58 -2.45 -15.39
CA PRO A 205 -12.78 -3.40 -14.61
C PRO A 205 -11.92 -4.28 -15.51
N SER A 206 -10.64 -4.42 -15.16
CA SER A 206 -9.75 -5.42 -15.73
C SER A 206 -10.11 -6.84 -15.29
N THR A 207 -9.44 -7.83 -15.83
CA THR A 207 -9.55 -9.22 -15.35
C THR A 207 -9.14 -9.32 -13.88
N GLY A 208 -8.09 -8.60 -13.47
CA GLY A 208 -7.63 -8.53 -12.09
C GLY A 208 -8.72 -8.00 -11.14
N ALA A 209 -9.42 -6.92 -11.51
CA ALA A 209 -10.54 -6.41 -10.71
C ALA A 209 -11.66 -7.43 -10.51
N LYS A 210 -11.96 -8.24 -11.52
CA LYS A 210 -12.96 -9.31 -11.43
C LYS A 210 -12.52 -10.42 -10.47
N ILE A 211 -11.23 -10.75 -10.47
CA ILE A 211 -10.64 -11.71 -9.53
C ILE A 211 -10.70 -11.14 -8.09
N VAL A 212 -10.35 -9.86 -7.89
CA VAL A 212 -10.45 -9.18 -6.58
C VAL A 212 -11.88 -9.25 -6.05
N LYS A 213 -12.88 -8.92 -6.88
CA LYS A 213 -14.30 -9.05 -6.50
C LYS A 213 -14.63 -10.45 -6.01
N HIS A 214 -14.08 -11.48 -6.66
CA HIS A 214 -14.31 -12.86 -6.28
C HIS A 214 -13.61 -13.23 -4.96
N VAL A 215 -12.34 -12.89 -4.80
CA VAL A 215 -11.56 -13.30 -3.61
C VAL A 215 -11.89 -12.48 -2.36
N TYR A 216 -12.34 -11.23 -2.52
CA TYR A 216 -12.72 -10.33 -1.42
C TYR A 216 -14.19 -10.43 -1.02
N ARG A 217 -14.95 -11.36 -1.66
CA ARG A 217 -16.37 -11.52 -1.29
C ARG A 217 -16.52 -11.84 0.20
N PRO A 218 -17.42 -11.17 0.92
CA PRO A 218 -17.61 -11.39 2.34
C PRO A 218 -18.31 -12.73 2.66
N ILE A 219 -19.10 -13.23 1.71
CA ILE A 219 -19.83 -14.50 1.88
C ILE A 219 -19.22 -15.56 0.97
N ARG A 220 -18.84 -16.69 1.57
CA ARG A 220 -18.31 -17.86 0.87
C ARG A 220 -19.23 -19.04 1.11
N ILE A 221 -19.40 -19.84 0.07
CA ILE A 221 -20.21 -21.06 0.12
C ILE A 221 -19.30 -22.21 -0.32
N SER A 222 -19.21 -23.24 0.53
CA SER A 222 -18.50 -24.47 0.24
C SER A 222 -19.47 -25.63 0.24
N TRP A 223 -19.43 -26.46 -0.77
CA TRP A 223 -20.22 -27.70 -0.82
C TRP A 223 -19.52 -28.79 -0.01
N LEU A 224 -20.24 -29.38 0.95
CA LEU A 224 -19.74 -30.44 1.84
C LEU A 224 -20.09 -31.86 1.36
N GLY A 225 -20.97 -31.98 0.38
CA GLY A 225 -21.45 -33.24 -0.17
C GLY A 225 -22.97 -33.38 -0.04
N GLY A 226 -23.61 -34.19 -0.91
CA GLY A 226 -25.07 -34.32 -0.92
C GLY A 226 -25.76 -32.94 -1.04
N ASP A 227 -26.68 -32.66 -0.14
CA ASP A 227 -27.44 -31.40 -0.07
C ASP A 227 -26.86 -30.43 1.00
N GLU A 228 -25.67 -30.70 1.51
CA GLU A 228 -25.05 -29.91 2.58
C GLU A 228 -24.10 -28.83 2.02
N PHE A 229 -24.26 -27.62 2.50
CA PHE A 229 -23.42 -26.46 2.19
C PHE A 229 -23.02 -25.74 3.46
N GLU A 230 -21.74 -25.34 3.51
CA GLU A 230 -21.22 -24.42 4.53
C GLU A 230 -21.28 -22.98 4.01
N ILE A 231 -21.85 -22.06 4.80
CA ILE A 231 -21.83 -20.63 4.52
C ILE A 231 -20.93 -19.96 5.54
N PHE A 232 -19.88 -19.33 5.06
CA PHE A 232 -18.92 -18.60 5.87
C PHE A 232 -19.01 -17.10 5.55
N ASN A 233 -19.22 -16.28 6.58
CA ASN A 233 -19.24 -14.82 6.49
C ASN A 233 -17.95 -14.29 7.14
N THR A 234 -17.10 -13.56 6.35
CA THR A 234 -15.79 -13.02 6.78
C THR A 234 -15.93 -11.63 7.39
#